data_bca59cbcf6eac3786e99fa5a99d176cb
#
_entry.id   bca59cbcf6eac3786e99fa5a99d176cb
#
_cell.length_a   1.000
_cell.length_b   1.000
_cell.length_c   1.000
_cell.angle_alpha   90.00
_cell.angle_beta   90.00
_cell.angle_gamma   90.00
#
_symmetry.space_group_name_H-M   'P 1'
#
loop_
_entity.id
_entity.type
_entity.pdbx_description
1 polymer ?
#
loop_
_entity_poly.entity_id
_entity_poly.type
_entity_poly.pdbx_seq_one_letter_code
_entity_poly.pdbx_strand_id
1 'polypeptide(L)'
;MNLLCDHMLGSLATWLRIFGYDTFYPNEMMNDKDILQVARNEKRLLLSRDHALLLQAKKLLIPILEIQTTDLTEQLQLILQKIPPNETLFLTRCTLCNTLLHLVPKEELKNKIPEKIYQTQDTFWTCSTCKKYYWMGTHYHHMKKRINTLRNNHLS
;
A
#
# COMPACT_ATOMS: atom_id res chain seq x y z
N MET A 1 -5.94 -5.26 9.29
CA MET A 1 -6.66 -6.00 8.22
C MET A 1 -5.71 -6.17 7.05
N ASN A 2 -5.68 -7.35 6.46
CA ASN A 2 -4.81 -7.67 5.34
C ASN A 2 -5.60 -7.52 4.03
N LEU A 3 -5.04 -6.80 3.08
CA LEU A 3 -5.67 -6.49 1.79
C LEU A 3 -4.96 -7.22 0.66
N LEU A 4 -5.67 -7.43 -0.44
CA LEU A 4 -5.12 -7.90 -1.70
C LEU A 4 -5.76 -7.09 -2.83
N CYS A 5 -4.95 -6.41 -3.62
CA CYS A 5 -5.37 -5.74 -4.85
C CYS A 5 -5.13 -6.67 -6.04
N ASP A 6 -6.06 -6.73 -6.99
CA ASP A 6 -5.83 -7.42 -8.26
C ASP A 6 -4.85 -6.65 -9.16
N HIS A 7 -4.51 -7.22 -10.33
CA HIS A 7 -3.56 -6.63 -11.29
C HIS A 7 -3.95 -5.22 -11.77
N MET A 8 -5.24 -4.88 -11.77
CA MET A 8 -5.73 -3.58 -12.23
C MET A 8 -5.54 -2.45 -11.21
N LEU A 9 -5.18 -2.76 -9.97
CA LEU A 9 -5.17 -1.84 -8.83
C LEU A 9 -3.75 -1.56 -8.27
N GLY A 10 -2.72 -1.57 -9.14
CA GLY A 10 -1.32 -1.37 -8.71
C GLY A 10 -1.06 -0.04 -8.01
N SER A 11 -1.61 1.06 -8.56
CA SER A 11 -1.49 2.38 -7.91
C SER A 11 -2.19 2.42 -6.55
N LEU A 12 -3.36 1.80 -6.43
CA LEU A 12 -4.08 1.67 -5.18
C LEU A 12 -3.26 0.86 -4.15
N ALA A 13 -2.69 -0.27 -4.56
CA ALA A 13 -1.84 -1.08 -3.68
C ALA A 13 -0.66 -0.29 -3.12
N THR A 14 0.02 0.50 -3.95
CA THR A 14 1.12 1.39 -3.53
C THR A 14 0.66 2.37 -2.45
N TRP A 15 -0.47 3.05 -2.64
CA TRP A 15 -0.98 4.01 -1.68
C TRP A 15 -1.46 3.36 -0.39
N LEU A 16 -2.09 2.19 -0.45
CA LEU A 16 -2.49 1.45 0.73
C LEU A 16 -1.29 1.06 1.59
N ARG A 17 -0.18 0.67 0.98
CA ARG A 17 1.10 0.43 1.68
C ARG A 17 1.66 1.69 2.34
N ILE A 18 1.53 2.85 1.68
CA ILE A 18 1.89 4.14 2.27
C ILE A 18 1.06 4.41 3.53
N PHE A 19 -0.23 4.07 3.51
CA PHE A 19 -1.13 4.19 4.66
C PHE A 19 -0.94 3.09 5.72
N GLY A 20 0.05 2.23 5.54
CA GLY A 20 0.42 1.18 6.50
C GLY A 20 -0.41 -0.09 6.41
N TYR A 21 -1.33 -0.21 5.43
CA TYR A 21 -2.05 -1.47 5.22
C TYR A 21 -1.13 -2.55 4.68
N ASP A 22 -1.25 -3.75 5.27
CA ASP A 22 -0.67 -4.95 4.67
C ASP A 22 -1.43 -5.26 3.37
N THR A 23 -0.81 -4.93 2.24
CA THR A 23 -1.44 -5.01 0.93
C THR A 23 -0.62 -5.87 -0.01
N PHE A 24 -1.10 -7.08 -0.28
CA PHE A 24 -0.54 -7.93 -1.30
C PHE A 24 -0.93 -7.41 -2.70
N TYR A 25 0.02 -7.46 -3.62
CA TYR A 25 -0.20 -7.17 -5.04
C TYR A 25 0.47 -8.27 -5.86
N PRO A 26 -0.25 -8.96 -6.77
CA PRO A 26 0.27 -10.10 -7.49
C PRO A 26 1.36 -9.68 -8.50
N ASN A 27 2.32 -10.55 -8.71
CA ASN A 27 3.25 -10.39 -9.83
C ASN A 27 2.58 -10.82 -11.15
N GLU A 28 3.19 -10.47 -12.28
CA GLU A 28 2.63 -10.70 -13.63
C GLU A 28 2.39 -12.18 -13.97
N MET A 29 3.05 -13.11 -13.27
CA MET A 29 2.92 -14.56 -13.52
C MET A 29 1.72 -15.18 -12.81
N MET A 30 1.13 -14.50 -11.82
CA MET A 30 0.00 -15.01 -11.05
C MET A 30 -1.29 -14.87 -11.84
N ASN A 31 -2.05 -15.95 -11.93
CA ASN A 31 -3.39 -15.97 -12.50
C ASN A 31 -4.48 -15.82 -11.42
N ASP A 32 -5.75 -15.76 -11.82
CA ASP A 32 -6.88 -15.63 -10.91
C ASP A 32 -6.94 -16.69 -9.82
N LYS A 33 -6.59 -17.95 -10.14
CA LYS A 33 -6.58 -19.04 -9.15
C LYS A 33 -5.53 -18.79 -8.07
N ASP A 34 -4.35 -18.30 -8.47
CA ASP A 34 -3.28 -17.99 -7.53
C ASP A 34 -3.68 -16.82 -6.62
N ILE A 35 -4.31 -15.78 -7.18
CA ILE A 35 -4.84 -14.64 -6.45
C ILE A 35 -5.88 -15.09 -5.41
N LEU A 36 -6.85 -15.90 -5.83
CA LEU A 36 -7.89 -16.43 -4.93
C LEU A 36 -7.31 -17.33 -3.84
N GLN A 37 -6.29 -18.13 -4.18
CA GLN A 37 -5.61 -18.99 -3.21
C GLN A 37 -4.88 -18.16 -2.14
N VAL A 38 -4.16 -17.10 -2.52
CA VAL A 38 -3.50 -16.18 -1.59
C VAL A 38 -4.55 -15.49 -0.71
N ALA A 39 -5.61 -14.94 -1.32
CA ALA A 39 -6.68 -14.26 -0.59
C ALA A 39 -7.30 -15.16 0.49
N ARG A 40 -7.56 -16.43 0.15
CA ARG A 40 -8.15 -17.41 1.06
C ARG A 40 -7.17 -17.84 2.15
N ASN A 41 -5.96 -18.26 1.78
CA ASN A 41 -4.97 -18.80 2.71
C ASN A 41 -4.51 -17.76 3.73
N GLU A 42 -4.34 -16.52 3.29
CA GLU A 42 -3.88 -15.42 4.13
C GLU A 42 -5.03 -14.57 4.70
N LYS A 43 -6.28 -14.99 4.47
CA LYS A 43 -7.50 -14.30 4.94
C LYS A 43 -7.49 -12.80 4.60
N ARG A 44 -7.19 -12.49 3.33
CA ARG A 44 -7.13 -11.13 2.82
C ARG A 44 -8.46 -10.68 2.24
N LEU A 45 -8.82 -9.41 2.45
CA LEU A 45 -9.91 -8.77 1.74
C LEU A 45 -9.47 -8.49 0.29
N LEU A 46 -10.15 -9.11 -0.67
CA LEU A 46 -9.87 -8.92 -2.10
C LEU A 46 -10.53 -7.64 -2.60
N LEU A 47 -9.70 -6.74 -3.11
CA LEU A 47 -10.10 -5.51 -3.79
C LEU A 47 -9.96 -5.75 -5.29
N SER A 48 -11.04 -5.60 -6.06
CA SER A 48 -11.00 -5.84 -7.50
C SER A 48 -12.04 -5.00 -8.24
N ARG A 49 -11.75 -4.74 -9.51
CA ARG A 49 -12.68 -4.20 -10.51
C ARG A 49 -13.20 -5.29 -11.44
N ASP A 50 -12.62 -6.48 -11.39
CA ASP A 50 -13.01 -7.61 -12.21
C ASP A 50 -14.20 -8.35 -11.60
N HIS A 51 -15.37 -8.19 -12.23
CA HIS A 51 -16.60 -8.82 -11.78
C HIS A 51 -16.53 -10.36 -11.79
N ALA A 52 -15.84 -10.97 -12.78
CA ALA A 52 -15.70 -12.41 -12.86
C ALA A 52 -14.84 -12.96 -11.71
N LEU A 53 -13.74 -12.29 -11.39
CA LEU A 53 -12.89 -12.63 -10.25
C LEU A 53 -13.66 -12.49 -8.92
N LEU A 54 -14.44 -11.42 -8.77
CA LEU A 54 -15.28 -11.19 -7.58
C LEU A 54 -16.35 -12.27 -7.40
N LEU A 55 -16.98 -12.73 -8.49
CA LEU A 55 -17.95 -13.84 -8.45
C LEU A 55 -17.30 -15.17 -8.02
N GLN A 56 -16.08 -15.46 -8.51
CA GLN A 56 -15.33 -16.62 -8.09
C GLN A 56 -14.96 -16.55 -6.59
N ALA A 57 -14.49 -15.38 -6.14
CA ALA A 57 -14.16 -15.14 -4.74
C ALA A 57 -15.36 -15.33 -3.81
N LYS A 58 -16.55 -14.84 -4.20
CA LYS A 58 -17.80 -15.05 -3.45
C LYS A 58 -18.13 -16.54 -3.28
N LYS A 59 -18.01 -17.34 -4.34
CA LYS A 59 -18.23 -18.80 -4.28
C LYS A 59 -17.27 -19.50 -3.31
N LEU A 60 -16.07 -18.96 -3.13
CA LEU A 60 -15.06 -19.46 -2.22
C LEU A 60 -15.15 -18.85 -0.80
N LEU A 61 -16.17 -18.04 -0.53
CA LEU A 61 -16.39 -17.32 0.74
C LEU A 61 -15.22 -16.40 1.12
N ILE A 62 -14.50 -15.88 0.11
CA ILE A 62 -13.44 -14.88 0.30
C ILE A 62 -14.10 -13.52 0.49
N PRO A 63 -13.71 -12.74 1.51
CA PRO A 63 -14.22 -11.38 1.68
C PRO A 63 -13.78 -10.51 0.51
N ILE A 64 -14.73 -9.74 -0.05
CA ILE A 64 -14.47 -8.88 -1.22
C ILE A 64 -14.92 -7.46 -0.98
N LEU A 65 -14.27 -6.53 -1.68
CA LEU A 65 -14.73 -5.17 -1.85
C LEU A 65 -14.57 -4.79 -3.34
N GLU A 66 -15.70 -4.62 -4.00
CA GLU A 66 -15.74 -4.21 -5.40
C GLU A 66 -15.35 -2.73 -5.53
N ILE A 67 -14.42 -2.45 -6.44
CA ILE A 67 -13.97 -1.12 -6.80
C ILE A 67 -14.57 -0.78 -8.17
N GLN A 68 -15.50 0.15 -8.23
CA GLN A 68 -16.21 0.49 -9.47
C GLN A 68 -15.53 1.60 -10.28
N THR A 69 -14.83 2.51 -9.60
CA THR A 69 -14.18 3.66 -10.24
C THR A 69 -12.75 3.37 -10.70
N THR A 70 -12.31 4.11 -11.73
CA THR A 70 -10.90 4.13 -12.18
C THR A 70 -10.10 5.26 -11.50
N ASP A 71 -10.78 6.24 -10.89
CA ASP A 71 -10.12 7.35 -10.22
C ASP A 71 -9.50 6.90 -8.89
N LEU A 72 -8.19 7.09 -8.76
CA LEU A 72 -7.43 6.67 -7.58
C LEU A 72 -7.89 7.39 -6.31
N THR A 73 -8.30 8.64 -6.40
CA THR A 73 -8.76 9.42 -5.24
C THR A 73 -10.05 8.84 -4.69
N GLU A 74 -11.01 8.53 -5.57
CA GLU A 74 -12.27 7.88 -5.19
C GLU A 74 -12.05 6.46 -4.64
N GLN A 75 -11.13 5.69 -5.24
CA GLN A 75 -10.73 4.38 -4.72
C GLN A 75 -10.21 4.47 -3.28
N LEU A 76 -9.30 5.39 -3.05
CA LEU A 76 -8.74 5.63 -1.71
C LEU A 76 -9.80 6.09 -0.72
N GLN A 77 -10.67 7.02 -1.12
CA GLN A 77 -11.78 7.48 -0.30
C GLN A 77 -12.66 6.32 0.15
N LEU A 78 -13.07 5.46 -0.78
CA LEU A 78 -13.88 4.29 -0.48
C LEU A 78 -13.21 3.37 0.57
N ILE A 79 -11.91 3.09 0.40
CA ILE A 79 -11.19 2.23 1.34
C ILE A 79 -11.06 2.90 2.72
N LEU A 80 -10.64 4.15 2.76
CA LEU A 80 -10.42 4.88 4.02
C LEU A 80 -11.72 5.05 4.84
N GLN A 81 -12.87 5.14 4.17
CA GLN A 81 -14.18 5.13 4.84
C GLN A 81 -14.52 3.79 5.47
N LYS A 82 -14.30 2.69 4.72
CA LYS A 82 -14.68 1.34 5.18
C LYS A 82 -13.68 0.77 6.17
N ILE A 83 -12.43 1.13 6.04
CA ILE A 83 -11.31 0.63 6.82
C ILE A 83 -10.46 1.82 7.25
N PRO A 84 -10.79 2.51 8.35
CA PRO A 84 -10.02 3.67 8.81
C PRO A 84 -8.54 3.32 9.02
N PRO A 85 -7.62 4.15 8.53
CA PRO A 85 -6.20 3.90 8.67
C PRO A 85 -5.72 4.14 10.10
N ASN A 86 -4.72 3.40 10.52
CA ASN A 86 -3.96 3.70 11.73
C ASN A 86 -2.77 4.58 11.38
N GLU A 87 -2.78 5.84 11.77
CA GLU A 87 -1.73 6.82 11.42
C GLU A 87 -0.34 6.43 11.94
N THR A 88 -0.26 5.66 13.02
CA THR A 88 1.02 5.21 13.57
C THR A 88 1.73 4.22 12.62
N LEU A 89 1.00 3.64 11.67
CA LEU A 89 1.51 2.69 10.68
C LEU A 89 1.84 3.34 9.33
N PHE A 90 1.67 4.65 9.18
CA PHE A 90 2.02 5.34 7.93
C PHE A 90 3.51 5.22 7.64
N LEU A 91 3.83 4.89 6.39
CA LEU A 91 5.20 4.71 5.89
C LEU A 91 6.01 3.62 6.63
N THR A 92 5.32 2.64 7.20
CA THR A 92 6.00 1.50 7.83
C THR A 92 6.25 0.35 6.85
N ARG A 93 5.74 0.45 5.61
CA ARG A 93 5.86 -0.61 4.61
C ARG A 93 6.54 -0.14 3.32
N CYS A 94 7.28 -1.05 2.71
CA CYS A 94 7.86 -0.84 1.39
C CYS A 94 6.74 -0.69 0.35
N THR A 95 6.78 0.40 -0.42
CA THR A 95 5.78 0.68 -1.46
C THR A 95 5.83 -0.31 -2.63
N LEU A 96 6.97 -1.00 -2.82
CA LEU A 96 7.18 -1.95 -3.91
C LEU A 96 6.78 -3.38 -3.55
N CYS A 97 7.19 -3.88 -2.38
CA CYS A 97 7.03 -5.30 -2.02
C CYS A 97 6.23 -5.55 -0.73
N ASN A 98 5.73 -4.51 -0.07
CA ASN A 98 4.93 -4.64 1.15
C ASN A 98 5.69 -5.07 2.41
N THR A 99 6.97 -5.42 2.34
CA THR A 99 7.80 -5.78 3.50
C THR A 99 7.85 -4.62 4.50
N LEU A 100 7.82 -4.92 5.78
CA LEU A 100 8.01 -3.91 6.82
C LEU A 100 9.39 -3.25 6.70
N LEU A 101 9.39 -1.93 6.81
CA LEU A 101 10.62 -1.13 6.81
C LEU A 101 11.27 -1.18 8.20
N HIS A 102 12.58 -1.08 8.25
CA HIS A 102 13.33 -0.95 9.49
C HIS A 102 14.32 0.22 9.42
N LEU A 103 14.60 0.78 10.57
CA LEU A 103 15.55 1.87 10.71
C LEU A 103 16.94 1.42 10.23
N VAL A 104 17.64 2.34 9.59
CA VAL A 104 19.05 2.16 9.20
C VAL A 104 19.86 3.34 9.71
N PRO A 105 21.05 3.10 10.33
CA PRO A 105 21.93 4.16 10.78
C PRO A 105 22.36 5.05 9.62
N LYS A 106 22.31 6.38 9.82
CA LYS A 106 22.67 7.37 8.79
C LYS A 106 24.08 7.13 8.24
N GLU A 107 24.99 6.73 9.10
CA GLU A 107 26.41 6.49 8.78
C GLU A 107 26.58 5.42 7.72
N GLU A 108 25.70 4.43 7.68
CA GLU A 108 25.72 3.35 6.68
C GLU A 108 25.27 3.81 5.30
N LEU A 109 24.68 5.00 5.19
CA LEU A 109 24.11 5.53 3.96
C LEU A 109 25.04 6.50 3.22
N LYS A 110 26.18 6.81 3.80
CA LYS A 110 27.19 7.65 3.13
C LYS A 110 27.54 7.07 1.76
N ASN A 111 27.41 7.90 0.73
CA ASN A 111 27.61 7.52 -0.69
C ASN A 111 26.57 6.54 -1.27
N LYS A 112 25.52 6.17 -0.51
CA LYS A 112 24.44 5.29 -1.01
C LYS A 112 23.17 6.06 -1.38
N ILE A 113 23.04 7.28 -0.90
CA ILE A 113 21.92 8.19 -1.19
C ILE A 113 22.48 9.53 -1.67
N PRO A 114 21.64 10.37 -2.32
CA PRO A 114 22.08 11.69 -2.76
C PRO A 114 22.62 12.53 -1.59
N GLU A 115 23.74 13.21 -1.79
CA GLU A 115 24.43 14.01 -0.77
C GLU A 115 23.51 15.03 -0.10
N LYS A 116 22.68 15.72 -0.89
CA LYS A 116 21.70 16.68 -0.37
C LYS A 116 20.73 16.03 0.62
N ILE A 117 20.28 14.80 0.35
CA ILE A 117 19.38 14.07 1.24
C ILE A 117 20.13 13.64 2.50
N TYR A 118 21.35 13.13 2.34
CA TYR A 118 22.22 12.77 3.46
C TYR A 118 22.45 13.94 4.42
N GLN A 119 22.64 15.15 3.90
CA GLN A 119 22.87 16.35 4.71
C GLN A 119 21.62 16.89 5.39
N THR A 120 20.44 16.71 4.77
CA THR A 120 19.18 17.36 5.23
C THR A 120 18.25 16.44 6.01
N GLN A 121 18.48 15.12 5.99
CA GLN A 121 17.63 14.14 6.68
C GLN A 121 18.44 13.40 7.74
N ASP A 122 17.78 13.07 8.86
CA ASP A 122 18.44 12.38 9.98
C ASP A 122 17.90 10.98 10.24
N THR A 123 16.71 10.68 9.71
CA THR A 123 16.08 9.38 9.92
C THR A 123 15.81 8.69 8.59
N PHE A 124 16.27 7.44 8.51
CA PHE A 124 16.14 6.64 7.30
C PHE A 124 15.63 5.23 7.62
N TRP A 125 14.91 4.69 6.68
CA TRP A 125 14.43 3.31 6.72
C TRP A 125 14.89 2.57 5.47
N THR A 126 14.98 1.26 5.55
CA THR A 126 15.29 0.41 4.40
C THR A 126 14.36 -0.79 4.33
N CYS A 127 14.16 -1.29 3.14
CA CYS A 127 13.49 -2.54 2.88
C CYS A 127 14.52 -3.67 2.77
N SER A 128 14.41 -4.71 3.59
CA SER A 128 15.32 -5.86 3.55
C SER A 128 15.24 -6.63 2.24
N THR A 129 14.08 -6.62 1.56
CA THR A 129 13.83 -7.32 0.30
C THR A 129 14.28 -6.51 -0.92
N CYS A 130 13.77 -5.27 -1.07
CA CYS A 130 14.03 -4.43 -2.25
C CYS A 130 15.33 -3.62 -2.15
N LYS A 131 15.95 -3.54 -0.97
CA LYS A 131 17.13 -2.73 -0.68
C LYS A 131 16.94 -1.23 -0.94
N LYS A 132 15.67 -0.78 -1.02
CA LYS A 132 15.30 0.63 -1.21
C LYS A 132 15.35 1.38 0.12
N TYR A 133 15.84 2.62 0.07
CA TYR A 133 15.87 3.53 1.21
C TYR A 133 14.69 4.49 1.19
N TYR A 134 14.23 4.88 2.38
CA TYR A 134 13.11 5.79 2.60
C TYR A 134 13.48 6.86 3.63
N TRP A 135 12.97 8.06 3.45
CA TRP A 135 13.11 9.19 4.38
C TRP A 135 11.89 10.10 4.32
N MET A 136 11.74 10.97 5.31
CA MET A 136 10.63 11.93 5.39
C MET A 136 10.96 13.22 4.63
N GLY A 137 11.09 13.15 3.32
CA GLY A 137 11.35 14.30 2.44
C GLY A 137 10.07 14.98 1.95
N THR A 138 10.22 15.83 0.92
CA THR A 138 9.11 16.56 0.27
C THR A 138 7.98 15.64 -0.18
N HIS A 139 8.32 14.47 -0.72
CA HIS A 139 7.34 13.48 -1.16
C HIS A 139 6.49 12.96 0.01
N TYR A 140 7.10 12.68 1.17
CA TYR A 140 6.39 12.32 2.39
C TYR A 140 5.38 13.39 2.81
N HIS A 141 5.80 14.64 2.84
CA HIS A 141 4.93 15.76 3.25
C HIS A 141 3.76 15.94 2.28
N HIS A 142 3.97 15.80 0.98
CA HIS A 142 2.89 15.83 -0.01
C HIS A 142 1.89 14.69 0.19
N MET A 143 2.38 13.48 0.45
CA MET A 143 1.52 12.32 0.73
C MET A 143 0.70 12.54 2.00
N LYS A 144 1.32 13.01 3.09
CA LYS A 144 0.63 13.30 4.34
C LYS A 144 -0.46 14.37 4.15
N LYS A 145 -0.17 15.42 3.39
CA LYS A 145 -1.16 16.45 3.06
C LYS A 145 -2.34 15.86 2.28
N ARG A 146 -2.07 15.01 1.28
CA ARG A 146 -3.13 14.33 0.50
C ARG A 146 -4.01 13.44 1.36
N ILE A 147 -3.42 12.66 2.28
CA ILE A 147 -4.16 11.84 3.26
C ILE A 147 -5.12 12.71 4.07
N ASN A 148 -4.62 13.80 4.63
CA ASN A 148 -5.45 14.70 5.45
C ASN A 148 -6.60 15.31 4.65
N THR A 149 -6.38 15.71 3.39
CA THR A 149 -7.43 16.21 2.51
C THR A 149 -8.50 15.15 2.25
N LEU A 150 -8.09 13.92 1.95
CA LEU A 150 -9.03 12.81 1.70
C LEU A 150 -9.90 12.50 2.94
N ARG A 151 -9.35 12.62 4.14
CA ARG A 151 -10.08 12.41 5.40
C ARG A 151 -11.05 13.54 5.71
N ASN A 152 -10.65 14.80 5.51
CA ASN A 152 -11.47 15.97 5.84
C ASN A 152 -12.68 16.13 4.92
N ASN A 153 -12.59 15.68 3.66
CA ASN A 153 -13.70 15.68 2.72
C ASN A 153 -14.85 14.73 3.13
N HIS A 154 -14.70 13.98 4.22
CA HIS A 154 -15.72 13.08 4.76
C HIS A 154 -16.44 13.65 6.01
N LEU A 155 -15.95 14.75 6.57
CA LEU A 155 -16.57 15.40 7.74
C LEU A 155 -17.51 16.56 7.33
N SER A 156 -17.64 16.81 6.05
CA SER A 156 -18.61 17.72 5.44
C SER A 156 -19.60 16.95 4.59
#